data_8bf4deca05304855dddd3e1b4a5939ec
#
_entry.id   8bf4deca05304855dddd3e1b4a5939ec
#
_cell.length_a   1.000
_cell.length_b   1.000
_cell.length_c   1.000
_cell.angle_alpha   90.00
_cell.angle_beta   90.00
_cell.angle_gamma   90.00
#
_symmetry.space_group_name_H-M   'P 1'
#
loop_
_entity.id
_entity.type
_entity.pdbx_description
1 polymer ?
#
loop_
_entity_poly.entity_id
_entity_poly.type
_entity_poly.pdbx_seq_one_letter_code
_entity_poly.pdbx_strand_id
1 'polypeptide(L)'
;VLNYEISEESLPGIFKDIDALLDGEKLDLIVGGPPCQAYSIAGRSRSENKMIGDKRNYLYRLYAEFLKKYQPKYFVFENVLGLLSAKDEDGSLHFDNMRTLFKKCGYTTDFRILNASDYGVLQNRKRIILIGVYGERADFYPKISAVEDTHKVGELFCDLPAIKAGEGVITP
;
A
#
# COMPACT_ATOMS: atom_id res chain seq x y z
N VAL A 1 13.17 9.69 -12.21
CA VAL A 1 12.22 8.62 -11.83
C VAL A 1 12.76 7.32 -12.39
N LEU A 2 12.93 6.32 -11.52
CA LEU A 2 13.30 4.97 -11.91
C LEU A 2 12.00 4.18 -12.15
N ASN A 3 11.93 3.42 -13.25
CA ASN A 3 10.77 2.60 -13.58
C ASN A 3 11.22 1.15 -13.73
N TYR A 4 10.99 0.36 -12.66
CA TYR A 4 11.34 -1.05 -12.61
C TYR A 4 10.15 -1.90 -12.20
N GLU A 5 10.07 -3.11 -12.75
CA GLU A 5 9.29 -4.17 -12.13
C GLU A 5 10.10 -4.74 -10.95
N ILE A 6 9.53 -4.73 -9.76
CA ILE A 6 10.20 -5.20 -8.55
C ILE A 6 10.06 -6.72 -8.45
N SER A 7 11.19 -7.42 -8.57
CA SER A 7 11.32 -8.87 -8.42
C SER A 7 12.63 -9.21 -7.69
N GLU A 8 12.80 -10.46 -7.27
CA GLU A 8 14.05 -10.90 -6.65
C GLU A 8 15.25 -10.69 -7.59
N GLU A 9 15.05 -10.90 -8.90
CA GLU A 9 16.10 -10.73 -9.90
C GLU A 9 16.48 -9.27 -10.14
N SER A 10 15.50 -8.35 -10.06
CA SER A 10 15.70 -6.91 -10.31
C SER A 10 16.23 -6.15 -9.09
N LEU A 11 16.04 -6.66 -7.87
CA LEU A 11 16.44 -5.99 -6.63
C LEU A 11 17.91 -5.51 -6.60
N PRO A 12 18.91 -6.32 -7.02
CA PRO A 12 20.30 -5.87 -6.98
C PRO A 12 20.57 -4.65 -7.86
N GLY A 13 19.95 -4.59 -9.03
CA GLY A 13 20.04 -3.44 -9.95
C GLY A 13 19.36 -2.21 -9.36
N ILE A 14 18.14 -2.38 -8.82
CA ILE A 14 17.39 -1.31 -8.17
C ILE A 14 18.19 -0.72 -6.99
N PHE A 15 18.76 -1.58 -6.15
CA PHE A 15 19.57 -1.14 -5.01
C PHE A 15 20.81 -0.37 -5.46
N LYS A 16 21.51 -0.83 -6.50
CA LYS A 16 22.65 -0.11 -7.07
C LYS A 16 22.28 1.30 -7.50
N ASP A 17 21.16 1.45 -8.18
CA ASP A 17 20.72 2.75 -8.67
C ASP A 17 20.25 3.66 -7.53
N ILE A 18 19.56 3.13 -6.51
CA ILE A 18 19.20 3.88 -5.30
C ILE A 18 20.45 4.30 -4.52
N ASP A 19 21.41 3.40 -4.33
CA ASP A 19 22.66 3.70 -3.62
C ASP A 19 23.43 4.84 -4.33
N ALA A 20 23.44 4.83 -5.67
CA ALA A 20 24.06 5.90 -6.45
C ALA A 20 23.32 7.25 -6.30
N LEU A 21 22.00 7.22 -6.15
CA LEU A 21 21.19 8.44 -5.93
C LEU A 21 21.32 8.97 -4.52
N LEU A 22 21.51 8.09 -3.53
CA LEU A 22 21.67 8.49 -2.11
C LEU A 22 23.04 9.07 -1.85
N ASP A 23 24.07 8.73 -2.66
CA ASP A 23 25.45 9.22 -2.52
C ASP A 23 25.98 9.16 -1.07
N GLY A 24 25.70 8.07 -0.37
CA GLY A 24 26.07 7.86 1.03
C GLY A 24 25.11 8.43 2.08
N GLU A 25 24.10 9.16 1.67
CA GLU A 25 23.06 9.69 2.57
C GLU A 25 22.16 8.55 3.08
N LYS A 26 21.61 8.74 4.28
CA LYS A 26 20.66 7.80 4.88
C LYS A 26 19.25 8.07 4.39
N LEU A 27 18.51 7.00 4.17
CA LEU A 27 17.11 7.09 3.82
C LEU A 27 16.25 7.24 5.09
N ASP A 28 15.47 8.32 5.19
CA ASP A 28 14.62 8.56 6.36
C ASP A 28 13.27 7.85 6.28
N LEU A 29 12.69 7.76 5.07
CA LEU A 29 11.33 7.29 4.85
C LEU A 29 11.22 6.43 3.59
N ILE A 30 10.53 5.30 3.72
CA ILE A 30 10.02 4.52 2.57
C ILE A 30 8.50 4.58 2.59
N VAL A 31 7.89 4.93 1.45
CA VAL A 31 6.44 4.86 1.25
C VAL A 31 6.15 3.87 0.12
N GLY A 32 5.23 2.94 0.34
CA GLY A 32 4.86 1.97 -0.68
C GLY A 32 3.48 1.36 -0.47
N GLY A 33 2.85 0.99 -1.59
CA GLY A 33 1.58 0.26 -1.63
C GLY A 33 1.70 -0.91 -2.62
N PRO A 34 2.27 -2.06 -2.22
CA PRO A 34 2.39 -3.21 -3.10
C PRO A 34 1.02 -3.63 -3.66
N PRO A 35 0.94 -4.09 -4.92
CA PRO A 35 -0.31 -4.48 -5.55
C PRO A 35 -1.13 -5.44 -4.71
N CYS A 36 -2.42 -5.13 -4.58
CA CYS A 36 -3.37 -5.82 -3.71
C CYS A 36 -4.31 -6.77 -4.46
N GLN A 37 -4.00 -7.14 -5.71
CA GLN A 37 -4.92 -7.91 -6.55
C GLN A 37 -5.36 -9.22 -5.91
N ALA A 38 -4.47 -9.88 -5.19
CA ALA A 38 -4.74 -11.12 -4.48
C ALA A 38 -5.61 -10.95 -3.22
N TYR A 39 -5.65 -9.77 -2.63
CA TYR A 39 -6.44 -9.49 -1.42
C TYR A 39 -7.76 -8.79 -1.70
N SER A 40 -7.94 -8.22 -2.91
CA SER A 40 -9.17 -7.53 -3.28
C SER A 40 -10.30 -8.54 -3.58
N ILE A 41 -11.54 -8.17 -3.25
CA ILE A 41 -12.73 -8.96 -3.56
C ILE A 41 -12.81 -9.21 -5.07
N ALA A 42 -12.53 -8.19 -5.89
CA ALA A 42 -12.55 -8.28 -7.35
C ALA A 42 -11.43 -9.18 -7.90
N GLY A 43 -10.26 -9.22 -7.28
CA GLY A 43 -9.17 -10.11 -7.68
C GLY A 43 -9.51 -11.57 -7.36
N ARG A 44 -10.03 -11.84 -6.16
CA ARG A 44 -10.41 -13.19 -5.72
C ARG A 44 -11.59 -13.77 -6.51
N SER A 45 -12.56 -12.95 -6.92
CA SER A 45 -13.71 -13.39 -7.71
C SER A 45 -13.35 -13.76 -9.15
N ARG A 46 -12.21 -13.30 -9.68
CA ARG A 46 -11.73 -13.58 -11.03
C ARG A 46 -10.78 -14.80 -11.12
N SER A 47 -10.41 -15.36 -9.98
CA SER A 47 -9.49 -16.50 -9.92
C SER A 47 -10.22 -17.73 -9.42
N GLU A 48 -10.13 -18.84 -10.16
CA GLU A 48 -10.71 -20.14 -9.77
C GLU A 48 -10.17 -20.64 -8.42
N ASN A 49 -8.88 -20.37 -8.14
CA ASN A 49 -8.21 -20.79 -6.91
C ASN A 49 -8.15 -19.67 -5.84
N LYS A 50 -9.02 -18.64 -5.94
CA LYS A 50 -9.05 -17.50 -4.99
C LYS A 50 -7.67 -16.87 -4.73
N MET A 51 -6.77 -16.93 -5.71
CA MET A 51 -5.39 -16.40 -5.67
C MET A 51 -4.48 -17.07 -4.62
N ILE A 52 -4.82 -18.26 -4.14
CA ILE A 52 -3.96 -19.04 -3.23
C ILE A 52 -2.67 -19.40 -3.99
N GLY A 53 -1.49 -19.17 -3.37
CA GLY A 53 -0.18 -19.42 -4.00
C GLY A 53 0.27 -18.37 -5.03
N ASP A 54 -0.50 -17.31 -5.28
CA ASP A 54 -0.09 -16.25 -6.19
C ASP A 54 1.13 -15.49 -5.62
N LYS A 55 2.21 -15.39 -6.42
CA LYS A 55 3.44 -14.70 -6.03
C LYS A 55 3.22 -13.25 -5.58
N ARG A 56 2.18 -12.59 -6.09
CA ARG A 56 1.80 -11.22 -5.71
C ARG A 56 1.34 -11.09 -4.25
N ASN A 57 0.92 -12.19 -3.62
CA ASN A 57 0.60 -12.23 -2.19
C ASN A 57 1.82 -11.96 -1.32
N TYR A 58 3.01 -12.16 -1.85
CA TYR A 58 4.27 -12.10 -1.12
C TYR A 58 5.12 -10.88 -1.46
N LEU A 59 4.58 -9.89 -2.22
CA LEU A 59 5.31 -8.68 -2.57
C LEU A 59 5.75 -7.87 -1.34
N TYR A 60 5.08 -8.02 -0.19
CA TYR A 60 5.53 -7.44 1.06
C TYR A 60 6.90 -7.99 1.52
N ARG A 61 7.31 -9.18 1.04
CA ARG A 61 8.65 -9.72 1.31
C ARG A 61 9.71 -8.89 0.58
N LEU A 62 9.45 -8.53 -0.67
CA LEU A 62 10.35 -7.63 -1.41
C LEU A 62 10.41 -6.25 -0.77
N TYR A 63 9.27 -5.73 -0.28
CA TYR A 63 9.24 -4.50 0.51
C TYR A 63 10.14 -4.61 1.75
N ALA A 64 10.12 -5.74 2.45
CA ALA A 64 10.98 -5.99 3.61
C ALA A 64 12.48 -6.01 3.25
N GLU A 65 12.88 -6.40 2.02
CA GLU A 65 14.28 -6.32 1.59
C GLU A 65 14.78 -4.85 1.53
N PHE A 66 13.92 -3.91 1.09
CA PHE A 66 14.24 -2.48 1.16
C PHE A 66 14.39 -2.02 2.62
N LEU A 67 13.50 -2.46 3.52
CA LEU A 67 13.59 -2.12 4.95
C LEU A 67 14.87 -2.66 5.58
N LYS A 68 15.28 -3.89 5.25
CA LYS A 68 16.51 -4.49 5.75
C LYS A 68 17.75 -3.75 5.26
N LYS A 69 17.77 -3.39 3.97
CA LYS A 69 18.95 -2.76 3.36
C LYS A 69 19.12 -1.31 3.82
N TYR A 70 18.06 -0.52 3.77
CA TYR A 70 18.17 0.92 4.00
C TYR A 70 17.87 1.35 5.43
N GLN A 71 17.20 0.52 6.21
CA GLN A 71 16.83 0.78 7.61
C GLN A 71 16.29 2.21 7.82
N PRO A 72 15.29 2.67 7.00
CA PRO A 72 14.75 4.00 7.16
C PRO A 72 14.18 4.19 8.56
N LYS A 73 14.22 5.43 9.07
CA LYS A 73 13.66 5.77 10.37
C LYS A 73 12.17 5.46 10.45
N TYR A 74 11.45 5.68 9.35
CA TYR A 74 10.04 5.39 9.20
C TYR A 74 9.75 4.68 7.89
N PHE A 75 8.64 3.93 7.87
CA PHE A 75 8.03 3.52 6.62
C PHE A 75 6.51 3.63 6.68
N VAL A 76 5.87 3.83 5.51
CA VAL A 76 4.42 3.82 5.35
C VAL A 76 4.05 2.75 4.33
N PHE A 77 3.16 1.86 4.72
CA PHE A 77 2.66 0.77 3.88
C PHE A 77 1.15 0.90 3.71
N GLU A 78 0.68 1.09 2.48
CA GLU A 78 -0.75 1.21 2.14
C GLU A 78 -1.26 -0.09 1.54
N ASN A 79 -2.48 -0.50 1.91
CA ASN A 79 -3.15 -1.62 1.26
C ASN A 79 -4.67 -1.58 1.45
N VAL A 80 -5.37 -2.52 0.79
CA VAL A 80 -6.81 -2.70 0.90
C VAL A 80 -7.20 -3.47 2.16
N LEU A 81 -8.46 -3.27 2.63
CA LEU A 81 -9.00 -3.97 3.81
C LEU A 81 -8.96 -5.50 3.69
N GLY A 82 -9.03 -6.03 2.48
CA GLY A 82 -8.98 -7.47 2.25
C GLY A 82 -7.72 -8.15 2.77
N LEU A 83 -6.63 -7.40 2.97
CA LEU A 83 -5.38 -7.91 3.56
C LEU A 83 -5.58 -8.40 5.00
N LEU A 84 -6.48 -7.79 5.79
CA LEU A 84 -6.74 -8.20 7.17
C LEU A 84 -7.36 -9.59 7.30
N SER A 85 -8.07 -10.03 6.27
CA SER A 85 -8.77 -11.33 6.25
C SER A 85 -8.13 -12.36 5.32
N ALA A 86 -7.11 -11.98 4.58
CA ALA A 86 -6.40 -12.87 3.68
C ALA A 86 -5.56 -13.88 4.46
N LYS A 87 -5.61 -15.14 4.03
CA LYS A 87 -4.89 -16.24 4.68
C LYS A 87 -3.89 -16.88 3.74
N ASP A 88 -2.80 -17.34 4.31
CA ASP A 88 -1.84 -18.24 3.68
C ASP A 88 -2.42 -19.67 3.57
N GLU A 89 -1.72 -20.56 2.88
CA GLU A 89 -2.09 -21.97 2.70
C GLU A 89 -2.18 -22.73 4.03
N ASP A 90 -1.39 -22.32 5.02
CA ASP A 90 -1.40 -22.86 6.39
C ASP A 90 -2.52 -22.30 7.27
N GLY A 91 -3.34 -21.38 6.74
CA GLY A 91 -4.44 -20.73 7.44
C GLY A 91 -4.04 -19.52 8.29
N SER A 92 -2.75 -19.18 8.37
CA SER A 92 -2.28 -17.97 9.06
C SER A 92 -2.68 -16.70 8.31
N LEU A 93 -2.82 -15.58 9.01
CA LEU A 93 -3.18 -14.30 8.39
C LEU A 93 -1.96 -13.64 7.74
N HIS A 94 -2.09 -13.27 6.48
CA HIS A 94 -1.04 -12.54 5.75
C HIS A 94 -0.60 -11.27 6.48
N PHE A 95 -1.55 -10.54 7.06
CA PHE A 95 -1.27 -9.31 7.78
C PHE A 95 -0.38 -9.52 9.01
N ASP A 96 -0.62 -10.60 9.75
CA ASP A 96 0.17 -10.95 10.95
C ASP A 96 1.57 -11.45 10.54
N ASN A 97 1.65 -12.24 9.48
CA ASN A 97 2.92 -12.71 8.92
C ASN A 97 3.78 -11.53 8.44
N MET A 98 3.15 -10.58 7.75
CA MET A 98 3.81 -9.35 7.28
C MET A 98 4.33 -8.50 8.46
N ARG A 99 3.51 -8.26 9.48
CA ARG A 99 3.92 -7.50 10.68
C ARG A 99 5.06 -8.21 11.43
N THR A 100 5.00 -9.54 11.52
CA THR A 100 6.06 -10.36 12.10
C THR A 100 7.37 -10.22 11.33
N LEU A 101 7.30 -10.19 9.99
CA LEU A 101 8.48 -9.96 9.14
C LEU A 101 9.06 -8.57 9.36
N PHE A 102 8.23 -7.52 9.41
CA PHE A 102 8.70 -6.15 9.67
C PHE A 102 9.31 -6.01 11.06
N LYS A 103 8.75 -6.71 12.06
CA LYS A 103 9.37 -6.79 13.40
C LYS A 103 10.77 -7.43 13.35
N LYS A 104 10.94 -8.51 12.58
CA LYS A 104 12.26 -9.14 12.35
C LYS A 104 13.25 -8.20 11.64
N CYS A 105 12.75 -7.22 10.85
CA CYS A 105 13.56 -6.17 10.26
C CYS A 105 13.90 -5.01 11.24
N GLY A 106 13.47 -5.11 12.51
CA GLY A 106 13.76 -4.11 13.53
C GLY A 106 12.69 -3.02 13.70
N TYR A 107 11.48 -3.20 13.17
CA TYR A 107 10.43 -2.19 13.22
C TYR A 107 9.32 -2.50 14.20
N THR A 108 8.91 -1.50 14.96
CA THR A 108 7.61 -1.46 15.64
C THR A 108 6.58 -0.92 14.66
N THR A 109 5.40 -1.57 14.58
CA THR A 109 4.36 -1.21 13.60
C THR A 109 3.03 -0.93 14.28
N ASP A 110 2.34 0.12 13.84
CA ASP A 110 0.94 0.41 14.18
C ASP A 110 0.15 0.72 12.89
N PHE A 111 -1.16 0.54 12.91
CA PHE A 111 -1.99 0.77 11.72
C PHE A 111 -3.35 1.37 12.07
N ARG A 112 -3.93 2.05 11.08
CA ARG A 112 -5.32 2.52 11.13
C ARG A 112 -6.02 2.17 9.82
N ILE A 113 -7.33 2.00 9.89
CA ILE A 113 -8.20 1.96 8.73
C ILE A 113 -8.69 3.40 8.53
N LEU A 114 -8.24 4.02 7.44
CA LEU A 114 -8.63 5.38 7.10
C LEU A 114 -9.58 5.34 5.90
N ASN A 115 -10.62 6.18 5.95
CA ASN A 115 -11.50 6.40 4.83
C ASN A 115 -11.19 7.77 4.22
N ALA A 116 -10.87 7.83 2.95
CA ALA A 116 -10.44 9.06 2.28
C ALA A 116 -11.48 10.20 2.43
N SER A 117 -12.79 9.86 2.45
CA SER A 117 -13.84 10.84 2.65
C SER A 117 -13.78 11.57 3.99
N ASP A 118 -13.22 10.95 5.02
CA ASP A 118 -13.08 11.56 6.35
C ASP A 118 -11.97 12.63 6.39
N TYR A 119 -11.23 12.77 5.30
CA TYR A 119 -10.08 13.67 5.18
C TYR A 119 -10.16 14.63 3.97
N GLY A 120 -11.38 14.98 3.57
CA GLY A 120 -11.63 15.96 2.50
C GLY A 120 -11.45 15.44 1.08
N VAL A 121 -11.32 14.12 0.88
CA VAL A 121 -11.30 13.51 -0.45
C VAL A 121 -12.72 13.08 -0.82
N LEU A 122 -13.24 13.56 -1.95
CA LEU A 122 -14.62 13.28 -2.42
C LEU A 122 -14.78 11.84 -2.94
N GLN A 123 -14.21 10.88 -2.20
CA GLN A 123 -14.27 9.45 -2.51
C GLN A 123 -14.39 8.61 -1.24
N ASN A 124 -15.39 7.75 -1.18
CA ASN A 124 -15.47 6.73 -0.13
C ASN A 124 -14.50 5.60 -0.43
N ARG A 125 -13.26 5.71 0.09
CA ARG A 125 -12.15 4.78 -0.15
C ARG A 125 -11.45 4.42 1.14
N LYS A 126 -11.75 3.24 1.67
CA LYS A 126 -11.11 2.73 2.90
C LYS A 126 -9.80 2.02 2.57
N ARG A 127 -8.75 2.33 3.35
CA ARG A 127 -7.43 1.73 3.23
C ARG A 127 -6.82 1.46 4.59
N ILE A 128 -5.98 0.44 4.64
CA ILE A 128 -5.07 0.22 5.76
C ILE A 128 -3.86 1.10 5.51
N ILE A 129 -3.55 1.95 6.47
CA ILE A 129 -2.29 2.68 6.51
C ILE A 129 -1.50 2.15 7.69
N LEU A 130 -0.45 1.38 7.42
CA LEU A 130 0.46 0.87 8.42
C LEU A 130 1.72 1.72 8.41
N ILE A 131 2.12 2.17 9.59
CA ILE A 131 3.36 2.94 9.79
C ILE A 131 4.29 2.08 10.64
N GLY A 132 5.55 2.03 10.25
CA GLY A 132 6.61 1.42 11.03
C GLY A 132 7.65 2.46 11.43
N VAL A 133 8.18 2.31 12.64
CA VAL A 133 9.32 3.07 13.16
C VAL A 133 10.44 2.10 13.50
N TYR A 134 11.67 2.45 13.13
CA TYR A 134 12.83 1.62 13.44
C TYR A 134 13.12 1.67 14.96
N GLY A 135 13.29 0.48 15.55
CA GLY A 135 13.45 0.31 16.99
C GLY A 135 12.11 0.19 17.74
N GLU A 136 12.19 0.25 19.07
CA GLU A 136 11.03 0.20 19.96
C GLU A 136 10.56 1.62 20.28
N ARG A 137 9.31 1.92 19.94
CA ARG A 137 8.68 3.20 20.23
C ARG A 137 7.16 3.03 20.36
N ALA A 138 6.59 3.63 21.41
CA ALA A 138 5.14 3.76 21.59
C ALA A 138 4.63 5.09 21.00
N ASP A 139 3.33 5.16 20.74
CA ASP A 139 2.60 6.40 20.38
C ASP A 139 3.19 7.20 19.21
N PHE A 140 3.75 6.49 18.22
CA PHE A 140 4.36 7.12 17.05
C PHE A 140 3.39 7.33 15.89
N TYR A 141 2.20 6.71 15.92
CA TYR A 141 1.22 6.89 14.86
C TYR A 141 0.64 8.32 14.92
N PRO A 142 0.70 9.10 13.82
CA PRO A 142 0.26 10.48 13.85
C PRO A 142 -1.24 10.59 14.14
N LYS A 143 -1.61 11.61 14.90
CA LYS A 143 -3.02 11.99 15.10
C LYS A 143 -3.46 12.77 13.87
N ILE A 144 -4.35 12.18 13.07
CA ILE A 144 -4.92 12.80 11.87
C ILE A 144 -6.34 13.22 12.20
N SER A 145 -6.64 14.50 12.07
CA SER A 145 -7.99 15.04 12.30
C SER A 145 -8.85 14.85 11.06
N ALA A 146 -10.07 14.35 11.25
CA ALA A 146 -11.05 14.31 10.18
C ALA A 146 -11.47 15.73 9.78
N VAL A 147 -11.86 15.87 8.52
CA VAL A 147 -12.41 17.12 7.95
C VAL A 147 -13.83 16.83 7.51
N GLU A 148 -14.77 17.63 7.98
CA GLU A 148 -16.15 17.56 7.48
C GLU A 148 -16.20 18.11 6.05
N ASP A 149 -16.62 17.27 5.10
CA ASP A 149 -16.91 17.66 3.73
C ASP A 149 -18.39 17.55 3.47
N THR A 150 -19.01 18.67 3.06
CA THR A 150 -20.45 18.77 2.79
C THR A 150 -20.79 18.72 1.31
N HIS A 151 -19.81 18.58 0.42
CA HIS A 151 -20.01 18.54 -1.02
C HIS A 151 -20.82 17.33 -1.46
N LYS A 152 -21.76 17.56 -2.36
CA LYS A 152 -22.58 16.50 -2.97
C LYS A 152 -21.99 16.08 -4.30
N VAL A 153 -22.25 14.82 -4.70
CA VAL A 153 -21.80 14.27 -6.00
C VAL A 153 -22.22 15.15 -7.17
N GLY A 154 -23.41 15.76 -7.12
CA GLY A 154 -23.89 16.65 -8.17
C GLY A 154 -23.07 17.95 -8.30
N GLU A 155 -22.51 18.45 -7.21
CA GLU A 155 -21.62 19.62 -7.23
C GLU A 155 -20.25 19.26 -7.84
N LEU A 156 -19.77 18.02 -7.56
CA LEU A 156 -18.50 17.52 -8.11
C LEU A 156 -18.53 17.38 -9.63
N PHE A 157 -19.69 17.06 -10.20
CA PHE A 157 -19.83 16.79 -11.64
C PHE A 157 -20.57 17.90 -12.40
N CYS A 158 -20.76 19.08 -11.80
CA CYS A 158 -21.54 20.17 -12.39
C CYS A 158 -20.90 20.73 -13.69
N ASP A 159 -19.60 20.55 -13.90
CA ASP A 159 -18.84 20.98 -15.07
C ASP A 159 -18.76 19.91 -16.17
N LEU A 160 -19.25 18.70 -15.91
CA LEU A 160 -19.22 17.62 -16.90
C LEU A 160 -20.43 17.75 -17.86
N PRO A 161 -20.23 17.48 -19.17
CA PRO A 161 -21.33 17.45 -20.14
C PRO A 161 -22.31 16.33 -19.83
N ALA A 162 -23.60 16.61 -19.99
CA ALA A 162 -24.64 15.59 -19.88
C ALA A 162 -24.59 14.66 -21.10
N ILE A 163 -24.11 13.44 -20.91
CA ILE A 163 -24.06 12.39 -21.95
C ILE A 163 -24.93 11.20 -21.54
N LYS A 164 -25.52 10.51 -22.52
CA LYS A 164 -26.24 9.26 -22.29
C LYS A 164 -25.27 8.09 -22.27
N ALA A 165 -25.71 6.96 -21.70
CA ALA A 165 -24.93 5.73 -21.71
C ALA A 165 -24.61 5.30 -23.16
N GLY A 166 -23.33 5.11 -23.47
CA GLY A 166 -22.84 4.78 -24.81
C GLY A 166 -22.54 5.99 -25.71
N GLU A 167 -22.82 7.21 -25.27
CA GLU A 167 -22.39 8.43 -25.96
C GLU A 167 -21.00 8.85 -25.44
N GLY A 168 -20.19 9.37 -26.31
CA GLY A 168 -18.87 9.90 -26.04
C GLY A 168 -17.92 9.65 -27.20
N VAL A 169 -16.96 10.53 -27.40
CA VAL A 169 -15.92 10.33 -28.42
C VAL A 169 -14.77 9.61 -27.77
N ILE A 170 -14.48 8.37 -28.21
CA ILE A 170 -13.23 7.68 -27.88
C ILE A 170 -12.17 8.29 -28.81
N THR A 171 -11.51 9.35 -28.35
CA THR A 171 -10.26 9.79 -29.00
C THR A 171 -9.11 8.97 -28.43
N PRO A 172 -8.28 8.36 -29.30
CA PRO A 172 -7.13 7.58 -28.88
C PRO A 172 -6.06 8.47 -28.20
#